data_25738cf7fe6c926ba05b880fb4583436
#
_entry.id   25738cf7fe6c926ba05b880fb4583436
#
_cell.length_a   1.000
_cell.length_b   1.000
_cell.length_c   1.000
_cell.angle_alpha   90.00
_cell.angle_beta   90.00
_cell.angle_gamma   90.00
#
_symmetry.space_group_name_H-M   'P 1'
#
loop_
_entity.id
_entity.type
_entity.pdbx_description
1 polymer ?
#
loop_
_entity_poly.entity_id
_entity_poly.type
_entity_poly.pdbx_seq_one_letter_code
_entity_poly.pdbx_strand_id
1 'polypeptide(L)'
;MQWLRRARIAGAVAHFNQELVKIETSGARLNYGLNKVRFPNPVKVGARIRCTATLTALTDVPAGKQMVTSYVLEIEGETKPACVAEMVVLLLG
;
A
#
# COMPACT_ATOMS: atom_id res chain seq x y z
N MET A 1 10.51 -2.06 -10.02
CA MET A 1 9.60 -2.95 -9.30
C MET A 1 9.16 -4.10 -10.17
N GLN A 2 9.16 -5.31 -9.65
CA GLN A 2 8.82 -6.49 -10.44
C GLN A 2 7.32 -6.71 -10.50
N TRP A 3 6.87 -7.31 -11.62
CA TRP A 3 5.49 -7.75 -11.74
C TRP A 3 5.27 -9.00 -10.89
N LEU A 4 4.14 -9.04 -10.19
CA LEU A 4 3.72 -10.18 -9.38
C LEU A 4 2.56 -10.91 -10.05
N ARG A 5 2.67 -12.24 -10.12
CA ARG A 5 1.58 -13.09 -10.60
C ARG A 5 0.71 -13.52 -9.43
N ARG A 6 -0.60 -13.54 -9.64
CA ARG A 6 -1.59 -14.03 -8.65
C ARG A 6 -1.44 -13.36 -7.29
N ALA A 7 -0.96 -12.14 -7.27
CA ALA A 7 -0.84 -11.43 -6.01
C ALA A 7 -2.23 -11.19 -5.42
N ARG A 8 -2.36 -11.48 -4.15
CA ARG A 8 -3.49 -10.99 -3.37
C ARG A 8 -3.22 -9.53 -3.12
N ILE A 9 -4.14 -8.66 -3.52
CA ILE A 9 -3.90 -7.21 -3.46
C ILE A 9 -3.50 -6.78 -2.04
N ALA A 10 -4.23 -7.22 -1.03
CA ALA A 10 -3.93 -6.86 0.36
C ALA A 10 -2.55 -7.34 0.80
N GLY A 11 -2.18 -8.58 0.44
CA GLY A 11 -0.87 -9.14 0.76
C GLY A 11 0.26 -8.41 0.03
N ALA A 12 0.05 -8.06 -1.23
CA ALA A 12 1.03 -7.29 -2.00
C ALA A 12 1.27 -5.91 -1.39
N VAL A 13 0.21 -5.22 -0.98
CA VAL A 13 0.31 -3.91 -0.34
C VAL A 13 1.11 -4.00 0.95
N ALA A 14 0.83 -4.96 1.81
CA ALA A 14 1.55 -5.14 3.05
C ALA A 14 3.04 -5.44 2.82
N HIS A 15 3.35 -6.30 1.86
CA HIS A 15 4.72 -6.66 1.51
C HIS A 15 5.52 -5.43 1.05
N PHE A 16 4.97 -4.67 0.10
CA PHE A 16 5.66 -3.50 -0.42
C PHE A 16 5.81 -2.40 0.63
N ASN A 17 4.85 -2.26 1.52
CA ASN A 17 4.95 -1.30 2.61
C ASN A 17 6.16 -1.60 3.50
N GLN A 18 6.42 -2.87 3.79
CA GLN A 18 7.58 -3.27 4.58
C GLN A 18 8.92 -3.05 3.86
N GLU A 19 8.95 -3.23 2.55
CA GLU A 19 10.17 -3.02 1.76
C GLU A 19 10.53 -1.55 1.59
N LEU A 20 9.54 -0.69 1.41
CA LEU A 20 9.76 0.73 1.11
C LEU A 20 10.16 1.55 2.31
N VAL A 21 9.63 1.23 3.47
CA VAL A 21 9.83 2.03 4.67
C VAL A 21 10.39 1.16 5.77
N LYS A 22 11.67 1.35 6.05
CA LYS A 22 12.28 0.78 7.25
C LYS A 22 11.92 1.69 8.41
N ILE A 23 11.04 1.24 9.25
CA ILE A 23 10.59 2.00 10.39
C ILE A 23 11.23 1.41 11.64
N GLU A 24 12.09 2.20 12.27
CA GLU A 24 12.64 1.86 13.57
C GLU A 24 11.75 2.51 14.61
N THR A 25 10.98 1.70 15.29
CA THR A 25 10.16 2.14 16.40
C THR A 25 10.23 1.12 17.52
N SER A 26 10.26 1.59 18.76
CA SER A 26 10.18 0.73 19.92
C SER A 26 8.75 0.27 20.19
N GLY A 27 7.77 0.90 19.55
CA GLY A 27 6.37 0.61 19.71
C GLY A 27 5.79 -0.28 18.63
N ALA A 28 4.52 -0.54 18.72
CA ALA A 28 3.80 -1.34 17.76
C ALA A 28 3.47 -0.53 16.49
N ARG A 29 3.34 -1.25 15.38
CA ARG A 29 2.80 -0.72 14.15
C ARG A 29 1.36 -1.22 14.02
N LEU A 30 0.44 -0.30 13.81
CA LEU A 30 -0.98 -0.62 13.69
C LEU A 30 -1.48 -0.24 12.30
N ASN A 31 -2.03 -1.21 11.58
CA ASN A 31 -2.75 -0.95 10.35
C ASN A 31 -4.10 -0.34 10.72
N TYR A 32 -4.18 0.96 10.66
CA TYR A 32 -5.33 1.70 11.18
C TYR A 32 -6.54 1.64 10.24
N GLY A 33 -6.30 1.82 8.94
CA GLY A 33 -7.39 1.79 7.99
C GLY A 33 -7.02 2.29 6.60
N LEU A 34 -8.04 2.51 5.81
CA LEU A 34 -7.93 3.02 4.44
C LEU A 34 -8.78 4.27 4.31
N ASN A 35 -8.21 5.34 3.76
CA ASN A 35 -8.97 6.56 3.47
C ASN A 35 -9.77 6.42 2.19
N LYS A 36 -9.14 5.86 1.16
CA LYS A 36 -9.74 5.68 -0.16
C LYS A 36 -9.33 4.34 -0.73
N VAL A 37 -10.27 3.67 -1.37
CA VAL A 37 -9.98 2.49 -2.17
C VAL A 37 -10.84 2.54 -3.42
N ARG A 38 -10.22 2.37 -4.58
CA ARG A 38 -10.90 2.31 -5.86
C ARG A 38 -10.35 1.16 -6.68
N PHE A 39 -11.22 0.47 -7.38
CA PHE A 39 -10.86 -0.63 -8.26
C PHE A 39 -11.30 -0.30 -9.70
N PRO A 40 -10.56 0.57 -10.39
CA PRO A 40 -10.98 1.04 -11.71
C PRO A 40 -11.00 -0.04 -12.79
N ASN A 41 -10.23 -1.11 -12.62
CA ASN A 41 -10.06 -2.12 -13.64
C ASN A 41 -9.94 -3.51 -13.02
N PRO A 42 -10.71 -4.50 -13.48
CA PRO A 42 -10.62 -5.86 -12.93
C PRO A 42 -9.31 -6.53 -13.33
N VAL A 43 -8.79 -7.36 -12.42
CA VAL A 43 -7.59 -8.16 -12.67
C VAL A 43 -8.03 -9.55 -13.09
N LYS A 44 -7.64 -9.96 -14.28
CA LYS A 44 -7.92 -11.30 -14.81
C LYS A 44 -6.97 -12.31 -14.18
N VAL A 45 -7.43 -13.54 -14.03
CA VAL A 45 -6.59 -14.64 -13.57
C VAL A 45 -5.38 -14.78 -14.49
N GLY A 46 -4.19 -14.87 -13.90
CA GLY A 46 -2.94 -14.96 -14.64
C GLY A 46 -2.33 -13.62 -15.03
N ALA A 47 -3.01 -12.51 -14.80
CA ALA A 47 -2.46 -11.18 -15.06
C ALA A 47 -1.26 -10.91 -14.15
N ARG A 48 -0.34 -10.09 -14.67
CA ARG A 48 0.82 -9.64 -13.90
C ARG A 48 0.57 -8.23 -13.41
N ILE A 49 0.80 -7.99 -12.13
CA ILE A 49 0.60 -6.68 -11.51
C ILE A 49 1.87 -6.21 -10.81
N ARG A 50 1.96 -4.91 -10.65
CA ARG A 50 3.01 -4.30 -9.82
C ARG A 50 2.39 -3.18 -8.98
N CYS A 51 3.01 -2.91 -7.84
CA CYS A 51 2.57 -1.87 -6.93
C CYS A 51 3.60 -0.74 -6.86
N THR A 52 3.12 0.49 -6.98
CA THR A 52 3.90 1.68 -6.69
C THR A 52 3.35 2.29 -5.40
N ALA A 53 4.22 2.49 -4.43
CA ALA A 53 3.83 3.06 -3.15
C ALA A 53 4.53 4.42 -2.96
N THR A 54 3.78 5.39 -2.46
CA THR A 54 4.29 6.73 -2.22
C THR A 54 3.86 7.19 -0.82
N LEU A 55 4.83 7.58 0.00
CA LEU A 55 4.53 8.18 1.30
C LEU A 55 4.00 9.59 1.05
N THR A 56 2.74 9.84 1.41
CA THR A 56 2.09 11.12 1.16
C THR A 56 2.03 12.02 2.37
N ALA A 57 2.02 11.44 3.57
CA ALA A 57 1.99 12.24 4.81
C ALA A 57 2.58 11.46 5.98
N LEU A 58 3.23 12.20 6.87
CA LEU A 58 3.70 11.69 8.15
C LEU A 58 3.40 12.76 9.18
N THR A 59 2.48 12.47 10.08
CA THR A 59 1.92 13.45 11.01
C THR A 59 2.06 12.97 12.45
N ASP A 60 2.43 13.87 13.35
CA ASP A 60 2.43 13.57 14.77
C ASP A 60 1.00 13.52 15.30
N VAL A 61 0.68 12.48 16.04
CA VAL A 61 -0.61 12.28 16.69
C VAL A 61 -0.38 11.90 18.14
N PRO A 62 -1.39 11.99 19.02
CA PRO A 62 -1.19 11.70 20.46
C PRO A 62 -0.59 10.33 20.75
N ALA A 63 -0.92 9.32 19.97
CA ALA A 63 -0.42 7.95 20.17
C ALA A 63 0.95 7.69 19.56
N GLY A 64 1.51 8.63 18.77
CA GLY A 64 2.78 8.46 18.08
C GLY A 64 2.80 9.20 16.76
N LYS A 65 2.94 8.46 15.65
CA LYS A 65 2.94 9.05 14.31
C LYS A 65 1.92 8.34 13.42
N GLN A 66 1.27 9.12 12.58
CA GLN A 66 0.37 8.61 11.54
C GLN A 66 1.04 8.71 10.18
N MET A 67 1.16 7.58 9.51
CA MET A 67 1.76 7.51 8.19
C MET A 67 0.66 7.20 7.15
N VAL A 68 0.59 8.02 6.12
CA VAL A 68 -0.33 7.79 5.01
C VAL A 68 0.47 7.46 3.77
N THR A 69 0.16 6.32 3.16
CA THR A 69 0.84 5.85 1.96
C THR A 69 -0.18 5.62 0.85
N SER A 70 0.13 6.14 -0.32
CA SER A 70 -0.68 5.94 -1.52
C SER A 70 -0.14 4.75 -2.31
N TYR A 71 -1.02 3.85 -2.72
CA TYR A 71 -0.68 2.66 -3.50
C TYR A 71 -1.42 2.67 -4.82
N VAL A 72 -0.68 2.37 -5.88
CA VAL A 72 -1.25 2.17 -7.22
C VAL A 72 -0.81 0.80 -7.71
N LEU A 73 -1.78 -0.08 -7.96
CA LEU A 73 -1.52 -1.39 -8.52
C LEU A 73 -1.81 -1.35 -10.01
N GLU A 74 -0.77 -1.55 -10.81
CA GLU A 74 -0.84 -1.53 -12.26
C GLU A 74 -0.91 -2.94 -12.82
N ILE A 75 -1.58 -3.08 -13.96
CA ILE A 75 -1.68 -4.34 -14.69
C ILE A 75 -0.79 -4.22 -15.93
N GLU A 76 0.07 -5.22 -16.14
CA GLU A 76 0.93 -5.25 -17.32
C GLU A 76 0.10 -5.18 -18.61
N GLY A 77 0.49 -4.27 -19.49
CA GLY A 77 -0.17 -4.07 -20.77
C GLY A 77 -1.40 -3.18 -20.74
N GLU A 78 -1.81 -2.67 -19.57
CA GLU A 78 -2.98 -1.80 -19.47
C GLU A 78 -2.60 -0.44 -18.90
N THR A 79 -3.30 0.59 -19.36
CA THR A 79 -3.08 1.98 -18.92
C THR A 79 -3.86 2.30 -17.65
N LYS A 80 -4.98 1.61 -17.44
CA LYS A 80 -5.87 1.83 -16.30
C LYS A 80 -5.45 0.94 -15.13
N PRO A 81 -5.17 1.49 -13.94
CA PRO A 81 -4.73 0.69 -12.81
C PRO A 81 -5.83 -0.22 -12.27
N ALA A 82 -5.42 -1.33 -11.67
CA ALA A 82 -6.35 -2.27 -11.03
C ALA A 82 -6.88 -1.74 -9.71
N CYS A 83 -6.03 -1.02 -8.97
CA CYS A 83 -6.41 -0.52 -7.65
C CYS A 83 -5.65 0.78 -7.36
N VAL A 84 -6.34 1.72 -6.74
CA VAL A 84 -5.75 2.91 -6.15
C VAL A 84 -6.22 2.95 -4.71
N ALA A 85 -5.29 2.98 -3.75
CA ALA A 85 -5.63 2.93 -2.34
C ALA A 85 -4.74 3.87 -1.54
N GLU A 86 -5.28 4.38 -0.45
CA GLU A 86 -4.56 5.19 0.51
C GLU A 86 -4.65 4.53 1.87
N MET A 87 -3.52 4.02 2.36
CA MET A 87 -3.46 3.28 3.62
C MET A 87 -2.94 4.16 4.74
N VAL A 88 -3.57 4.04 5.90
CA VAL A 88 -3.17 4.74 7.11
C VAL A 88 -2.58 3.74 8.10
N VAL A 89 -1.36 4.01 8.55
CA VAL A 89 -0.65 3.20 9.54
C VAL A 89 -0.31 4.10 10.73
N LEU A 90 -0.56 3.61 11.93
CA LEU A 90 -0.15 4.27 13.15
C LEU A 90 1.14 3.63 13.67
N LEU A 91 2.13 4.46 13.95
CA LEU A 91 3.38 4.07 14.58
C LEU A 91 3.28 4.46 16.05
N LEU A 92 3.07 3.46 16.89
CA LEU A 92 2.87 3.64 18.32
C LEU A 92 4.22 3.61 19.04
N GLY A 93 4.37 4.46 20.02
CA GLY A 93 5.62 4.45 20.77
C GLY A 93 6.02 5.77 21.38
#